data_dc12db930638726504de4b745ee8e27c
#
_entry.id   dc12db930638726504de4b745ee8e27c
#
_cell.length_a   1.000
_cell.length_b   1.000
_cell.length_c   1.000
_cell.angle_alpha   90.00
_cell.angle_beta   90.00
_cell.angle_gamma   90.00
#
_symmetry.space_group_name_H-M   'P 1'
#
loop_
_entity.id
_entity.type
_entity.pdbx_description
1 polymer ?
#
loop_
_entity_poly.entity_id
_entity_poly.type
_entity_poly.pdbx_seq_one_letter_code
_entity_poly.pdbx_strand_id
1 'polypeptide(L)'
;MKAMVLEGCAPVESAPLKWMELPDPSPGPAEVRVRVRTCGVCRTDLHVVECELPFLGRPLIPGHQIVGIVDQLGAGSKRFALGQRIGIAWLRHTCGECVYCRAGQENLCESAR
;
A
#
# COMPACT_ATOMS: atom_id res chain seq x y z
N MET A 1 -3.68 -10.10 11.36
CA MET A 1 -4.03 -10.31 9.92
C MET A 1 -3.12 -11.35 9.31
N LYS A 2 -3.58 -12.03 8.24
CA LYS A 2 -2.76 -12.98 7.47
C LYS A 2 -2.19 -12.28 6.24
N ALA A 3 -0.90 -12.49 5.95
CA ALA A 3 -0.23 -11.85 4.83
C ALA A 3 0.88 -12.72 4.23
N MET A 4 1.17 -12.48 2.95
CA MET A 4 2.38 -12.98 2.29
C MET A 4 3.49 -11.94 2.49
N VAL A 5 4.56 -12.30 3.16
CA VAL A 5 5.64 -11.41 3.58
C VAL A 5 6.92 -11.73 2.85
N LEU A 6 7.56 -10.70 2.30
CA LEU A 6 8.89 -10.74 1.71
C LEU A 6 9.92 -10.28 2.75
N GLU A 7 10.75 -11.20 3.23
CA GLU A 7 11.82 -10.88 4.18
C GLU A 7 13.14 -10.55 3.49
N GLY A 8 13.37 -11.11 2.31
CA GLY A 8 14.57 -10.89 1.51
C GLY A 8 14.31 -11.10 0.04
N CYS A 9 15.19 -10.55 -0.79
CA CYS A 9 15.10 -10.68 -2.25
C CYS A 9 15.54 -12.08 -2.69
N ALA A 10 14.80 -12.65 -3.61
CA ALA A 10 15.21 -13.88 -4.29
C ALA A 10 14.42 -14.02 -5.60
N PRO A 11 14.91 -14.83 -6.55
CA PRO A 11 14.15 -15.19 -7.75
C PRO A 11 12.77 -15.72 -7.39
N VAL A 12 11.75 -15.29 -8.13
CA VAL A 12 10.34 -15.64 -7.84
C VAL A 12 10.12 -17.17 -7.86
N GLU A 13 10.89 -17.90 -8.66
CA GLU A 13 10.85 -19.36 -8.75
C GLU A 13 11.21 -20.06 -7.44
N SER A 14 11.95 -19.38 -6.55
CA SER A 14 12.29 -19.90 -5.21
C SER A 14 11.17 -19.75 -4.20
N ALA A 15 10.02 -19.16 -4.60
CA ALA A 15 8.87 -18.89 -3.75
C ALA A 15 9.23 -18.10 -2.46
N PRO A 16 9.84 -16.90 -2.57
CA PRO A 16 10.42 -16.19 -1.42
C PRO A 16 9.40 -15.58 -0.48
N LEU A 17 8.14 -15.52 -0.86
CA LEU A 17 7.06 -15.01 -0.02
C LEU A 17 6.66 -16.05 1.04
N LYS A 18 6.60 -15.61 2.29
CA LYS A 18 6.20 -16.44 3.43
C LYS A 18 4.82 -16.07 3.93
N TRP A 19 3.97 -17.07 4.11
CA TRP A 19 2.69 -16.89 4.77
C TRP A 19 2.90 -16.64 6.27
N MET A 20 2.45 -15.47 6.76
CA MET A 20 2.65 -15.08 8.13
C MET A 20 1.35 -14.54 8.75
N GLU A 21 1.22 -14.69 10.05
CA GLU A 21 0.20 -14.03 10.86
C GLU A 21 0.83 -12.85 11.59
N LEU A 22 0.30 -11.65 11.33
CA LEU A 22 0.81 -10.38 11.84
C LEU A 22 -0.28 -9.66 12.63
N PRO A 23 0.08 -8.75 13.55
CA PRO A 23 -0.89 -7.84 14.17
C PRO A 23 -1.66 -7.05 13.10
N ASP A 24 -2.93 -6.75 13.37
CA ASP A 24 -3.67 -5.82 12.53
C ASP A 24 -3.09 -4.41 12.65
N PRO A 25 -2.86 -3.69 11.54
CA PRO A 25 -2.38 -2.33 11.60
C PRO A 25 -3.45 -1.39 12.17
N SER A 26 -3.00 -0.36 12.89
CA SER A 26 -3.87 0.75 13.31
C SER A 26 -3.59 1.97 12.44
N PRO A 27 -4.63 2.67 11.94
CA PRO A 27 -4.42 3.87 11.14
C PRO A 27 -3.89 5.02 12.00
N GLY A 28 -2.86 5.69 11.48
CA GLY A 28 -2.36 6.95 12.05
C GLY A 28 -3.31 8.14 11.81
N PRO A 29 -2.93 9.35 12.26
CA PRO A 29 -3.69 10.57 11.97
C PRO A 29 -3.91 10.76 10.45
N ALA A 30 -5.12 11.13 10.07
CA ALA A 30 -5.59 11.30 8.68
C ALA A 30 -5.52 10.04 7.79
N GLU A 31 -5.13 8.89 8.33
CA GLU A 31 -5.13 7.61 7.61
C GLU A 31 -6.44 6.86 7.79
N VAL A 32 -6.64 5.83 6.98
CA VAL A 32 -7.74 4.86 7.12
C VAL A 32 -7.18 3.45 7.07
N ARG A 33 -7.77 2.52 7.82
CA ARG A 33 -7.52 1.10 7.64
C ARG A 33 -8.55 0.52 6.69
N VAL A 34 -8.07 -0.32 5.78
CA VAL A 34 -8.90 -0.93 4.75
C VAL A 34 -8.82 -2.44 4.87
N ARG A 35 -9.97 -3.08 5.04
CA ARG A 35 -10.07 -4.54 4.95
C ARG A 35 -10.04 -4.94 3.49
N VAL A 36 -8.93 -5.50 3.07
CA VAL A 36 -8.67 -5.92 1.69
C VAL A 36 -9.69 -6.98 1.24
N ARG A 37 -10.28 -6.82 0.06
CA ARG A 37 -11.17 -7.77 -0.59
C ARG A 37 -10.50 -8.47 -1.76
N THR A 38 -9.70 -7.73 -2.49
CA THR A 38 -8.90 -8.25 -3.59
C THR A 38 -7.65 -7.39 -3.79
N CYS A 39 -6.60 -8.01 -4.29
CA CYS A 39 -5.40 -7.34 -4.73
C CYS A 39 -5.01 -7.92 -6.09
N GLY A 40 -4.87 -7.07 -7.09
CA GLY A 40 -4.35 -7.46 -8.39
C GLY A 40 -2.85 -7.75 -8.31
N VAL A 41 -2.38 -8.61 -9.20
CA VAL A 41 -0.96 -8.92 -9.38
C VAL A 41 -0.52 -8.46 -10.75
N CYS A 42 0.58 -7.73 -10.84
CA CYS A 42 1.16 -7.28 -12.10
C CYS A 42 2.67 -7.55 -12.12
N ARG A 43 3.33 -7.20 -13.22
CA ARG A 43 4.77 -7.41 -13.36
C ARG A 43 5.60 -6.66 -12.31
N THR A 44 5.13 -5.53 -11.84
CA THR A 44 5.80 -4.75 -10.79
C THR A 44 5.96 -5.55 -9.49
N ASP A 45 5.04 -6.45 -9.18
CA ASP A 45 5.17 -7.29 -7.98
C ASP A 45 6.37 -8.25 -8.10
N LEU A 46 6.68 -8.75 -9.31
CA LEU A 46 7.91 -9.51 -9.56
C LEU A 46 9.15 -8.65 -9.33
N HIS A 47 9.19 -7.44 -9.90
CA HIS A 47 10.31 -6.49 -9.71
C HIS A 47 10.52 -6.17 -8.22
N VAL A 48 9.45 -6.09 -7.43
CA VAL A 48 9.52 -5.89 -5.97
C VAL A 48 10.12 -7.11 -5.27
N VAL A 49 9.67 -8.33 -5.63
CA VAL A 49 10.11 -9.58 -5.03
C VAL A 49 11.59 -9.85 -5.34
N GLU A 50 12.02 -9.59 -6.56
CA GLU A 50 13.38 -9.79 -7.05
C GLU A 50 14.32 -8.61 -6.79
N CYS A 51 13.79 -7.53 -6.15
CA CYS A 51 14.56 -6.32 -5.81
C CYS A 51 15.17 -5.56 -6.99
N GLU A 52 14.54 -5.61 -8.13
CA GLU A 52 14.91 -4.80 -9.28
C GLU A 52 14.51 -3.31 -9.13
N LEU A 53 13.65 -3.01 -8.17
CA LEU A 53 13.27 -1.63 -7.81
C LEU A 53 14.11 -1.12 -6.65
N PRO A 54 14.25 0.23 -6.49
CA PRO A 54 14.91 0.82 -5.33
C PRO A 54 14.38 0.26 -4.01
N PHE A 55 15.25 0.19 -3.01
CA PHE A 55 14.96 -0.41 -1.71
C PHE A 55 13.68 0.15 -1.07
N LEU A 56 12.71 -0.71 -0.82
CA LEU A 56 11.42 -0.38 -0.22
C LEU A 56 11.36 -0.65 1.29
N GLY A 57 12.47 -1.09 1.89
CA GLY A 57 12.49 -1.61 3.27
C GLY A 57 12.01 -3.08 3.36
N ARG A 58 12.48 -3.79 4.36
CA ARG A 58 12.12 -5.17 4.65
C ARG A 58 11.88 -5.35 6.16
N PRO A 59 10.96 -6.20 6.59
CA PRO A 59 10.05 -7.02 5.78
C PRO A 59 8.98 -6.19 5.05
N LEU A 60 8.47 -6.70 3.92
CA LEU A 60 7.48 -6.03 3.07
C LEU A 60 6.31 -6.98 2.77
N ILE A 61 5.11 -6.45 2.73
CA ILE A 61 3.92 -7.13 2.18
C ILE A 61 3.68 -6.55 0.78
N PRO A 62 3.97 -7.29 -0.30
CA PRO A 62 3.75 -6.80 -1.67
C PRO A 62 2.27 -6.60 -1.98
N GLY A 63 2.00 -5.79 -3.00
CA GLY A 63 0.66 -5.52 -3.51
C GLY A 63 0.36 -4.02 -3.57
N HIS A 64 -0.13 -3.55 -4.72
CA HIS A 64 -0.39 -2.13 -4.99
C HIS A 64 -1.62 -1.88 -5.87
N GLN A 65 -2.44 -2.90 -6.11
CA GLN A 65 -3.70 -2.80 -6.87
C GLN A 65 -4.83 -3.34 -6.00
N ILE A 66 -5.13 -2.62 -4.92
CA ILE A 66 -5.97 -3.10 -3.83
C ILE A 66 -7.38 -2.52 -3.97
N VAL A 67 -8.40 -3.34 -3.75
CA VAL A 67 -9.78 -2.90 -3.48
C VAL A 67 -10.20 -3.47 -2.14
N GLY A 68 -10.80 -2.61 -1.31
CA GLY A 68 -11.25 -3.01 0.01
C GLY A 68 -12.32 -2.10 0.59
N ILE A 69 -12.66 -2.35 1.83
CA ILE A 69 -13.68 -1.63 2.59
C ILE A 69 -12.98 -0.94 3.77
N VAL A 70 -13.24 0.35 3.94
CA VAL A 70 -12.77 1.12 5.09
C VAL A 70 -13.41 0.55 6.36
N ASP A 71 -12.61 0.03 7.28
CA ASP A 71 -13.08 -0.56 8.54
C ASP A 71 -12.63 0.21 9.79
N GLN A 72 -11.68 1.15 9.65
CA GLN A 72 -11.28 2.05 10.73
C GLN A 72 -10.80 3.39 10.18
N LEU A 73 -11.11 4.48 10.89
CA LEU A 73 -10.65 5.83 10.59
C LEU A 73 -9.64 6.26 11.65
N GLY A 74 -8.51 6.81 11.22
CA GLY A 74 -7.57 7.53 12.08
C GLY A 74 -8.10 8.92 12.45
N ALA A 75 -7.52 9.50 13.48
CA ALA A 75 -7.90 10.83 13.95
C ALA A 75 -7.80 11.87 12.81
N GLY A 76 -8.85 12.67 12.62
CA GLY A 76 -8.88 13.71 11.58
C GLY A 76 -9.08 13.22 10.14
N SER A 77 -9.25 11.92 9.90
CA SER A 77 -9.58 11.40 8.58
C SER A 77 -10.99 11.86 8.16
N LYS A 78 -11.07 12.59 7.03
CA LYS A 78 -12.33 13.16 6.52
C LYS A 78 -12.66 12.77 5.08
N ARG A 79 -11.70 12.17 4.37
CA ARG A 79 -11.83 11.87 2.94
C ARG A 79 -12.74 10.67 2.67
N PHE A 80 -12.78 9.70 3.59
CA PHE A 80 -13.50 8.45 3.42
C PHE A 80 -14.41 8.18 4.62
N ALA A 81 -15.46 7.38 4.42
CA ALA A 81 -16.37 6.94 5.47
C ALA A 81 -16.18 5.46 5.81
N LEU A 82 -16.55 5.06 7.04
CA LEU A 82 -16.63 3.65 7.43
C LEU A 82 -17.59 2.90 6.50
N GLY A 83 -17.22 1.70 6.09
CA GLY A 83 -17.97 0.87 5.17
C GLY A 83 -17.80 1.25 3.69
N GLN A 84 -17.15 2.36 3.37
CA GLN A 84 -16.92 2.78 2.00
C GLN A 84 -15.97 1.82 1.29
N ARG A 85 -16.30 1.45 0.03
CA ARG A 85 -15.41 0.71 -0.87
C ARG A 85 -14.45 1.70 -1.51
N ILE A 86 -13.15 1.41 -1.42
CA ILE A 86 -12.10 2.23 -2.03
C ILE A 86 -11.06 1.37 -2.75
N GLY A 87 -10.36 2.00 -3.70
CA GLY A 87 -9.16 1.47 -4.32
C GLY A 87 -7.91 2.11 -3.74
N ILE A 88 -6.82 1.34 -3.65
CA ILE A 88 -5.49 1.82 -3.26
C ILE A 88 -4.54 1.43 -4.37
N ALA A 89 -3.95 2.43 -5.01
CA ALA A 89 -2.94 2.26 -6.04
C ALA A 89 -1.53 2.36 -5.46
N TRP A 90 -0.52 2.26 -6.31
CA TRP A 90 0.89 2.47 -5.95
C TRP A 90 1.08 3.80 -5.22
N LEU A 91 0.52 4.87 -5.77
CA LEU A 91 0.51 6.20 -5.17
C LEU A 91 -0.54 6.24 -4.06
N ARG A 92 -0.14 5.96 -2.81
CA ARG A 92 -1.05 5.90 -1.67
C ARG A 92 -1.12 7.19 -0.84
N HIS A 93 -0.15 8.08 -1.03
CA HIS A 93 -0.06 9.34 -0.28
C HIS A 93 0.56 10.44 -1.13
N THR A 94 0.01 11.65 -1.01
CA THR A 94 0.54 12.88 -1.58
C THR A 94 0.41 14.01 -0.55
N CYS A 95 1.29 15.02 -0.60
CA CYS A 95 1.32 16.06 0.44
C CYS A 95 0.09 16.99 0.43
N GLY A 96 -0.62 17.13 -0.69
CA GLY A 96 -1.77 18.03 -0.84
C GLY A 96 -1.44 19.51 -0.98
N GLU A 97 -0.20 19.94 -0.80
CA GLU A 97 0.18 21.36 -0.70
C GLU A 97 1.24 21.83 -1.72
N CYS A 98 1.99 20.93 -2.36
CA CYS A 98 2.95 21.32 -3.38
C CYS A 98 2.26 21.84 -4.64
N VAL A 99 3.03 22.45 -5.54
CA VAL A 99 2.51 23.02 -6.80
C VAL A 99 1.73 21.99 -7.63
N TYR A 100 2.19 20.76 -7.67
CA TYR A 100 1.55 19.67 -8.41
C TYR A 100 0.23 19.24 -7.77
N CYS A 101 0.20 19.05 -6.45
CA CYS A 101 -1.03 18.68 -5.74
C CYS A 101 -2.11 19.77 -5.87
N ARG A 102 -1.73 21.05 -5.77
CA ARG A 102 -2.66 22.16 -5.95
C ARG A 102 -3.19 22.28 -7.39
N ALA A 103 -2.43 21.80 -8.37
CA ALA A 103 -2.82 21.78 -9.77
C ALA A 103 -3.59 20.50 -10.18
N GLY A 104 -3.90 19.58 -9.24
CA GLY A 104 -4.54 18.29 -9.54
C GLY A 104 -3.64 17.29 -10.28
N GLN A 105 -2.33 17.42 -10.11
CA GLN A 105 -1.29 16.59 -10.68
C GLN A 105 -0.55 15.80 -9.59
N GLU A 106 -1.28 15.17 -8.70
CA GLU A 106 -0.76 14.49 -7.51
C GLU A 106 0.25 13.38 -7.84
N ASN A 107 0.17 12.80 -9.03
CA ASN A 107 1.14 11.82 -9.53
C ASN A 107 2.56 12.37 -9.69
N LEU A 108 2.72 13.70 -9.71
CA LEU A 108 4.01 14.39 -9.76
C LEU A 108 4.44 14.95 -8.38
N CYS A 109 3.73 14.63 -7.32
CA CYS A 109 4.04 15.10 -5.98
C CYS A 109 5.44 14.64 -5.55
N GLU A 110 6.31 15.59 -5.17
CA GLU A 110 7.68 15.32 -4.73
C GLU A 110 7.76 14.53 -3.41
N SER A 111 6.69 14.58 -2.60
CA SER A 111 6.56 13.85 -1.32
C SER A 111 5.64 12.63 -1.44
N ALA A 112 5.43 12.12 -2.66
CA ALA A 112 4.59 10.95 -2.89
C ALA A 112 5.14 9.68 -2.22
N ARG A 113 4.23 8.83 -1.73
CA ARG A 113 4.55 7.52 -1.11
C ARG A 113 3.60 6.44 -1.57
#